data_55b9b32d9636d71a90a6e2d2d74390cf
#
_entry.id   55b9b32d9636d71a90a6e2d2d74390cf
#
_cell.length_a   1.000
_cell.length_b   1.000
_cell.length_c   1.000
_cell.angle_alpha   90.00
_cell.angle_beta   90.00
_cell.angle_gamma   90.00
#
_symmetry.space_group_name_H-M   'P 1'
#
loop_
_entity.id
_entity.type
_entity.pdbx_description
1 polymer ?
#
loop_
_entity_poly.entity_id
_entity_poly.type
_entity_poly.pdbx_seq_one_letter_code
_entity_poly.pdbx_strand_id
1 'polypeptide(L)'
;MMEVTLRNPLSQSLDRAVKHYASLFTLPSSRMIILLQALICIGGVTVSLGVFHGTLEGVADGFLFGGSIFLTSLVIDYLVNLLVLRRDSIYDLRRTGAVSLFCWGIWFFFSLLGIALGTVFGFVWWVRLSLFGFSIALILRLVVYRASASIGSARVLIAAYLHPFSCLLPFLVIWITVGYVVSLNMLLFLVFSPITAFLSTHLFLSLLNRVGEKWLEVPSLSLFRAFLLNWIVGYNAPFEELLERLSEEQNVEVSLVKFDSARPEAAIVVPAVHPGPFKNIGSSVLPCLLKAAVEKRLRYTTCVPLGAQGHELDLASQVQNRKVIQHTVAAMGFKAKEETASPLVKAVSGPATVYCQIFGTFALFSFTLAPCTTEDLPQELGLFVKQETEKCGLSHCVVINAHNSLDAKPMPEALTAMKEAAAVCLKKAVSLRQMPFEVGASTVTPKEFTLVDGMGAGGITVVVVKVGDQKAAYVVIDGNNMVSVLREKILSALASIGINEGEVFTTDTHSVSAVVLGKRGYHPVGEVMNHERLIGHIKEAAQKALTSLKLAKAGYESIVVPSVKVIGEKRLESLSLLTDRVLQRAKKIVVPIFATSGLFLMLFLLIV
;
A
#
# COMPACT_ATOMS: atom_id res chain seq x y z
N MET A 1 11.93 -24.52 -22.62
CA MET A 1 10.70 -23.72 -22.78
C MET A 1 10.21 -23.40 -21.36
N MET A 2 10.54 -22.22 -20.82
CA MET A 2 9.97 -21.78 -19.55
C MET A 2 8.57 -21.24 -19.83
N GLU A 3 7.54 -21.87 -19.25
CA GLU A 3 6.18 -21.34 -19.24
C GLU A 3 6.19 -19.96 -18.55
N VAL A 4 5.99 -18.91 -19.32
CA VAL A 4 5.73 -17.57 -18.78
C VAL A 4 4.27 -17.56 -18.33
N THR A 5 4.06 -17.91 -17.08
CA THR A 5 2.76 -17.67 -16.41
C THR A 5 2.59 -16.17 -16.25
N LEU A 6 1.56 -15.59 -16.88
CA LEU A 6 1.20 -14.16 -16.84
C LEU A 6 0.76 -13.61 -15.45
N ARG A 7 0.91 -14.35 -14.38
CA ARG A 7 0.90 -13.80 -13.02
C ARG A 7 2.31 -13.41 -12.65
N ASN A 8 2.56 -12.11 -12.71
CA ASN A 8 3.84 -11.55 -12.29
C ASN A 8 4.12 -11.99 -10.83
N PRO A 9 5.23 -12.72 -10.54
CA PRO A 9 5.58 -13.13 -9.18
C PRO A 9 5.64 -11.94 -8.20
N LEU A 10 5.82 -10.73 -8.73
CA LEU A 10 5.93 -9.46 -8.04
C LEU A 10 4.61 -8.99 -7.43
N SER A 11 3.49 -9.09 -8.14
CA SER A 11 2.18 -8.72 -7.58
C SER A 11 1.81 -9.62 -6.40
N GLN A 12 2.12 -10.91 -6.48
CA GLN A 12 1.88 -11.87 -5.39
C GLN A 12 2.76 -11.63 -4.16
N SER A 13 3.93 -11.04 -4.32
CA SER A 13 4.86 -10.80 -3.22
C SER A 13 4.57 -9.45 -2.52
N LEU A 14 4.15 -8.44 -3.26
CA LEU A 14 3.60 -7.19 -2.69
C LEU A 14 2.32 -7.47 -1.91
N ASP A 15 1.40 -8.26 -2.45
CA ASP A 15 0.18 -8.69 -1.75
C ASP A 15 0.48 -9.46 -0.46
N ARG A 16 1.52 -10.32 -0.45
CA ARG A 16 1.96 -11.01 0.76
C ARG A 16 2.55 -10.06 1.79
N ALA A 17 3.36 -9.09 1.37
CA ALA A 17 3.90 -8.08 2.27
C ALA A 17 2.75 -7.25 2.90
N VAL A 18 1.82 -6.75 2.10
CA VAL A 18 0.62 -6.02 2.56
C VAL A 18 -0.21 -6.87 3.54
N LYS A 19 -0.41 -8.15 3.26
CA LYS A 19 -1.15 -9.07 4.13
C LYS A 19 -0.49 -9.27 5.49
N HIS A 20 0.83 -9.44 5.54
CA HIS A 20 1.56 -9.56 6.80
C HIS A 20 1.49 -8.29 7.64
N TYR A 21 1.54 -7.13 7.01
CA TYR A 21 1.45 -5.84 7.71
C TYR A 21 0.03 -5.51 8.15
N ALA A 22 -0.98 -5.82 7.37
CA ALA A 22 -2.38 -5.57 7.72
C ALA A 22 -2.80 -6.25 9.04
N SER A 23 -2.34 -7.48 9.29
CA SER A 23 -2.64 -8.22 10.52
C SER A 23 -1.95 -7.68 11.77
N LEU A 24 -0.80 -6.98 11.62
CA LEU A 24 -0.02 -6.46 12.74
C LEU A 24 -0.56 -5.14 13.32
N PHE A 25 -1.49 -4.46 12.62
CA PHE A 25 -1.90 -3.09 12.96
C PHE A 25 -3.37 -2.93 13.37
N THR A 26 -4.11 -4.02 13.54
CA THR A 26 -5.44 -3.98 14.15
C THR A 26 -5.34 -3.89 15.67
N LEU A 27 -5.22 -2.67 16.19
CA LEU A 27 -5.21 -2.43 17.63
C LEU A 27 -6.64 -2.25 18.16
N PRO A 28 -6.95 -2.76 19.38
CA PRO A 28 -8.21 -2.48 20.05
C PRO A 28 -8.45 -0.97 20.22
N SER A 29 -9.70 -0.55 20.43
CA SER A 29 -10.01 0.85 20.73
C SER A 29 -9.34 1.29 22.04
N SER A 30 -9.09 2.60 22.20
CA SER A 30 -8.50 3.14 23.43
C SER A 30 -9.30 2.74 24.68
N ARG A 31 -10.63 2.71 24.59
CA ARG A 31 -11.50 2.27 25.69
C ARG A 31 -11.29 0.80 26.05
N MET A 32 -11.15 -0.06 25.04
CA MET A 32 -10.90 -1.49 25.26
C MET A 32 -9.51 -1.73 25.86
N ILE A 33 -8.48 -0.98 25.41
CA ILE A 33 -7.12 -1.06 25.97
C ILE A 33 -7.14 -0.71 27.46
N ILE A 34 -7.78 0.40 27.84
CA ILE A 34 -7.90 0.84 29.24
C ILE A 34 -8.67 -0.19 30.08
N LEU A 35 -9.77 -0.71 29.56
CA LEU A 35 -10.58 -1.74 30.24
C LEU A 35 -9.77 -3.02 30.48
N LEU A 36 -9.05 -3.51 29.46
CA LEU A 36 -8.21 -4.71 29.58
C LEU A 36 -7.04 -4.50 30.54
N GLN A 37 -6.40 -3.33 30.53
CA GLN A 37 -5.38 -2.99 31.51
C GLN A 37 -5.92 -2.95 32.93
N ALA A 38 -7.10 -2.35 33.15
CA ALA A 38 -7.77 -2.35 34.45
C ALA A 38 -8.06 -3.77 34.93
N LEU A 39 -8.61 -4.62 34.06
CA LEU A 39 -8.90 -6.01 34.37
C LEU A 39 -7.64 -6.79 34.78
N ILE A 40 -6.54 -6.64 34.05
CA ILE A 40 -5.27 -7.31 34.34
C ILE A 40 -4.65 -6.77 35.63
N CYS A 41 -4.51 -5.45 35.76
CA CYS A 41 -3.82 -4.86 36.93
C CYS A 41 -4.65 -5.00 38.20
N ILE A 42 -5.93 -4.60 38.19
CA ILE A 42 -6.77 -4.65 39.38
C ILE A 42 -7.19 -6.10 39.69
N GLY A 43 -7.82 -6.77 38.73
CA GLY A 43 -8.30 -8.13 38.92
C GLY A 43 -7.20 -9.09 39.30
N GLY A 44 -6.06 -8.96 38.66
CA GLY A 44 -4.94 -9.83 38.88
C GLY A 44 -4.28 -9.65 40.24
N VAL A 45 -4.02 -8.43 40.68
CA VAL A 45 -3.42 -8.19 42.00
C VAL A 45 -4.42 -8.58 43.09
N THR A 46 -5.72 -8.34 42.89
CA THR A 46 -6.77 -8.77 43.81
C THR A 46 -6.77 -10.28 44.01
N VAL A 47 -6.73 -11.06 42.93
CA VAL A 47 -6.61 -12.52 42.99
C VAL A 47 -5.32 -12.92 43.70
N SER A 48 -4.21 -12.24 43.41
CA SER A 48 -2.91 -12.53 43.99
C SER A 48 -2.93 -12.42 45.51
N LEU A 49 -3.36 -11.29 46.03
CA LEU A 49 -3.39 -11.06 47.50
C LEU A 49 -4.52 -11.83 48.17
N GLY A 50 -5.67 -12.02 47.51
CA GLY A 50 -6.75 -12.85 48.02
C GLY A 50 -6.33 -14.32 48.22
N VAL A 51 -5.55 -14.87 47.31
CA VAL A 51 -4.97 -16.23 47.45
C VAL A 51 -3.92 -16.32 48.56
N PHE A 52 -3.07 -15.27 48.70
CA PHE A 52 -2.01 -15.25 49.71
C PHE A 52 -2.53 -15.09 51.12
N HIS A 53 -3.48 -14.20 51.31
CA HIS A 53 -4.01 -13.91 52.66
C HIS A 53 -5.22 -14.74 53.05
N GLY A 54 -5.94 -15.30 52.05
CA GLY A 54 -7.13 -16.13 52.32
C GLY A 54 -8.28 -15.39 53.01
N THR A 55 -8.25 -14.03 53.06
CA THR A 55 -9.15 -13.18 53.83
C THR A 55 -9.80 -12.11 52.95
N LEU A 56 -10.93 -11.54 53.41
CA LEU A 56 -11.58 -10.40 52.79
C LEU A 56 -10.69 -9.14 52.80
N GLU A 57 -9.86 -8.98 53.80
CA GLU A 57 -8.88 -7.88 53.88
C GLU A 57 -7.84 -8.01 52.75
N GLY A 58 -7.32 -9.20 52.50
CA GLY A 58 -6.40 -9.44 51.34
C GLY A 58 -7.03 -9.12 50.00
N VAL A 59 -8.35 -9.33 49.83
CA VAL A 59 -9.07 -8.92 48.63
C VAL A 59 -9.19 -7.41 48.52
N ALA A 60 -9.49 -6.70 49.64
CA ALA A 60 -9.56 -5.22 49.67
C ALA A 60 -8.19 -4.59 49.37
N ASP A 61 -7.13 -5.10 50.00
CA ASP A 61 -5.76 -4.65 49.75
C ASP A 61 -5.38 -4.90 48.29
N GLY A 62 -5.73 -6.05 47.74
CA GLY A 62 -5.50 -6.38 46.33
C GLY A 62 -6.15 -5.40 45.36
N PHE A 63 -7.36 -4.98 45.67
CA PHE A 63 -8.07 -3.98 44.85
C PHE A 63 -7.39 -2.61 44.89
N LEU A 64 -6.98 -2.14 46.10
CA LEU A 64 -6.28 -0.87 46.29
C LEU A 64 -4.92 -0.86 45.59
N PHE A 65 -4.13 -1.93 45.77
CA PHE A 65 -2.82 -2.04 45.14
C PHE A 65 -2.92 -2.22 43.62
N GLY A 66 -3.84 -3.04 43.16
CA GLY A 66 -4.11 -3.20 41.74
C GLY A 66 -4.55 -1.89 41.08
N GLY A 67 -5.37 -1.10 41.80
CA GLY A 67 -5.75 0.25 41.40
C GLY A 67 -4.54 1.19 41.31
N SER A 68 -3.61 1.10 42.27
CA SER A 68 -2.38 1.89 42.24
C SER A 68 -1.46 1.55 41.07
N ILE A 69 -1.29 0.26 40.77
CA ILE A 69 -0.54 -0.21 39.59
C ILE A 69 -1.18 0.28 38.31
N PHE A 70 -2.49 0.12 38.17
CA PHE A 70 -3.25 0.58 37.01
C PHE A 70 -3.11 2.09 36.80
N LEU A 71 -3.30 2.88 37.87
CA LEU A 71 -3.17 4.33 37.80
C LEU A 71 -1.73 4.76 37.43
N THR A 72 -0.72 4.12 38.04
CA THR A 72 0.69 4.35 37.69
C THR A 72 0.93 4.06 36.22
N SER A 73 0.44 2.94 35.71
CA SER A 73 0.57 2.58 34.30
C SER A 73 -0.01 3.65 33.37
N LEU A 74 -1.23 4.12 33.64
CA LEU A 74 -1.88 5.15 32.82
C LEU A 74 -1.14 6.49 32.88
N VAL A 75 -0.75 6.92 34.09
CA VAL A 75 -0.03 8.19 34.26
C VAL A 75 1.31 8.16 33.54
N ILE A 76 2.06 7.08 33.70
CA ILE A 76 3.36 6.95 33.02
C ILE A 76 3.23 6.81 31.51
N ASP A 77 2.24 6.08 30.99
CA ASP A 77 1.97 6.03 29.55
C ASP A 77 1.65 7.43 29.00
N TYR A 78 0.84 8.21 29.74
CA TYR A 78 0.55 9.60 29.39
C TYR A 78 1.81 10.48 29.40
N LEU A 79 2.64 10.40 30.45
CA LEU A 79 3.88 11.17 30.57
C LEU A 79 4.91 10.76 29.50
N VAL A 80 5.08 9.47 29.25
CA VAL A 80 5.96 8.96 28.18
C VAL A 80 5.51 9.50 26.84
N ASN A 81 4.21 9.47 26.55
CA ASN A 81 3.69 9.99 25.29
C ASN A 81 3.89 11.51 25.18
N LEU A 82 3.54 12.26 26.23
CA LEU A 82 3.59 13.72 26.24
C LEU A 82 5.03 14.29 26.20
N LEU A 83 5.96 13.69 26.95
CA LEU A 83 7.30 14.26 27.17
C LEU A 83 8.37 13.60 26.30
N VAL A 84 8.28 12.28 26.11
CA VAL A 84 9.33 11.50 25.45
C VAL A 84 9.01 11.25 23.98
N LEU A 85 7.78 10.78 23.69
CA LEU A 85 7.32 10.41 22.35
C LEU A 85 6.64 11.55 21.57
N ARG A 86 6.56 12.75 22.14
CA ARG A 86 5.87 13.92 21.57
C ARG A 86 6.19 14.22 20.10
N ARG A 87 7.42 13.91 19.66
CA ARG A 87 7.89 14.14 18.28
C ARG A 87 7.86 12.88 17.44
N ASP A 88 7.37 11.77 17.97
CA ASP A 88 7.23 10.53 17.22
C ASP A 88 5.88 10.52 16.50
N SER A 89 5.93 10.41 15.18
CA SER A 89 4.71 10.41 14.37
C SER A 89 3.94 9.08 14.42
N ILE A 90 4.59 8.01 14.89
CA ILE A 90 3.99 6.66 14.94
C ILE A 90 3.24 6.44 16.25
N TYR A 91 3.78 6.96 17.37
CA TYR A 91 3.26 6.68 18.70
C TYR A 91 2.32 7.79 19.22
N ASP A 92 1.04 7.47 19.25
CA ASP A 92 0.00 8.17 20.00
C ASP A 92 -0.26 7.46 21.34
N LEU A 93 -1.13 8.04 22.18
CA LEU A 93 -1.48 7.47 23.48
C LEU A 93 -2.10 6.07 23.36
N ARG A 94 -2.89 5.80 22.31
CA ARG A 94 -3.48 4.51 22.04
C ARG A 94 -2.42 3.43 21.78
N ARG A 95 -1.44 3.73 20.94
CA ARG A 95 -0.35 2.79 20.61
C ARG A 95 0.60 2.60 21.77
N THR A 96 0.89 3.65 22.53
CA THR A 96 1.67 3.57 23.78
C THR A 96 0.97 2.64 24.77
N GLY A 97 -0.32 2.84 25.02
CA GLY A 97 -1.13 1.99 25.90
C GLY A 97 -1.27 0.57 25.40
N ALA A 98 -1.31 0.33 24.08
CA ALA A 98 -1.32 -1.01 23.52
C ALA A 98 -0.02 -1.78 23.82
N VAL A 99 1.15 -1.12 23.71
CA VAL A 99 2.43 -1.74 24.10
C VAL A 99 2.41 -2.10 25.59
N SER A 100 1.88 -1.23 26.44
CA SER A 100 1.75 -1.48 27.88
C SER A 100 0.78 -2.64 28.18
N LEU A 101 -0.33 -2.74 27.46
CA LEU A 101 -1.27 -3.86 27.59
C LEU A 101 -0.59 -5.22 27.31
N PHE A 102 0.18 -5.31 26.22
CA PHE A 102 0.93 -6.54 25.90
C PHE A 102 1.97 -6.87 26.98
N CYS A 103 2.68 -5.86 27.49
CA CYS A 103 3.64 -6.03 28.57
C CYS A 103 2.96 -6.52 29.85
N TRP A 104 1.79 -5.94 30.18
CA TRP A 104 1.00 -6.38 31.34
C TRP A 104 0.51 -7.80 31.21
N GLY A 105 0.06 -8.24 30.04
CA GLY A 105 -0.36 -9.62 29.82
C GLY A 105 0.75 -10.62 30.14
N ILE A 106 1.98 -10.35 29.69
CA ILE A 106 3.15 -11.20 29.95
C ILE A 106 3.60 -11.09 31.40
N TRP A 107 3.78 -9.89 31.93
CA TRP A 107 4.23 -9.67 33.30
C TRP A 107 3.26 -10.32 34.28
N PHE A 108 1.99 -10.16 34.03
CA PHE A 108 0.93 -10.73 34.86
C PHE A 108 0.92 -12.26 34.81
N PHE A 109 1.10 -12.87 33.61
CA PHE A 109 1.23 -14.32 33.48
C PHE A 109 2.32 -14.89 34.40
N PHE A 110 3.51 -14.29 34.41
CA PHE A 110 4.59 -14.73 35.28
C PHE A 110 4.31 -14.45 36.76
N SER A 111 3.65 -13.35 37.10
CA SER A 111 3.24 -13.04 38.47
C SER A 111 2.25 -14.09 38.99
N LEU A 112 1.23 -14.47 38.21
CA LEU A 112 0.29 -15.54 38.58
C LEU A 112 0.98 -16.89 38.73
N LEU A 113 1.88 -17.24 37.83
CA LEU A 113 2.68 -18.46 37.95
C LEU A 113 3.53 -18.43 39.24
N GLY A 114 4.09 -17.26 39.58
CA GLY A 114 4.83 -17.05 40.81
C GLY A 114 3.99 -17.25 42.06
N ILE A 115 2.72 -16.79 42.04
CA ILE A 115 1.78 -17.05 43.14
C ILE A 115 1.50 -18.53 43.26
N ALA A 116 1.17 -19.20 42.16
CA ALA A 116 0.88 -20.63 42.18
C ALA A 116 2.08 -21.47 42.72
N LEU A 117 3.31 -21.12 42.34
CA LEU A 117 4.51 -21.74 42.91
C LEU A 117 4.79 -21.30 44.35
N GLY A 118 4.44 -20.05 44.69
CA GLY A 118 4.59 -19.48 46.01
C GLY A 118 3.76 -20.19 47.09
N THR A 119 2.59 -20.73 46.75
CA THR A 119 1.77 -21.52 47.67
C THR A 119 2.44 -22.84 48.06
N VAL A 120 3.33 -23.40 47.22
CA VAL A 120 4.01 -24.66 47.47
C VAL A 120 5.44 -24.44 47.98
N PHE A 121 6.18 -23.52 47.39
CA PHE A 121 7.62 -23.32 47.60
C PHE A 121 7.97 -22.03 48.35
N GLY A 122 6.97 -21.27 48.79
CA GLY A 122 7.16 -20.05 49.55
C GLY A 122 7.10 -18.76 48.71
N PHE A 123 6.80 -17.64 49.42
CA PHE A 123 6.53 -16.31 48.85
C PHE A 123 7.59 -15.78 47.87
N VAL A 124 8.85 -16.14 48.07
CA VAL A 124 9.99 -15.74 47.21
C VAL A 124 9.75 -16.04 45.72
N TRP A 125 9.03 -17.12 45.43
CA TRP A 125 8.73 -17.46 44.04
C TRP A 125 7.80 -16.44 43.33
N TRP A 126 6.88 -15.82 44.08
CA TRP A 126 6.10 -14.72 43.53
C TRP A 126 6.99 -13.53 43.16
N VAL A 127 7.91 -13.12 44.04
CA VAL A 127 8.86 -12.03 43.77
C VAL A 127 9.74 -12.37 42.55
N ARG A 128 10.33 -13.58 42.53
CA ARG A 128 11.20 -14.01 41.43
C ARG A 128 10.51 -13.99 40.08
N LEU A 129 9.34 -14.57 39.97
CA LEU A 129 8.65 -14.66 38.69
C LEU A 129 8.03 -13.31 38.28
N SER A 130 7.63 -12.48 39.22
CA SER A 130 7.21 -11.10 38.90
C SER A 130 8.38 -10.27 38.38
N LEU A 131 9.59 -10.40 38.95
CA LEU A 131 10.81 -9.76 38.44
C LEU A 131 11.21 -10.32 37.05
N PHE A 132 10.99 -11.60 36.83
CA PHE A 132 11.21 -12.20 35.50
C PHE A 132 10.26 -11.62 34.47
N GLY A 133 8.94 -11.51 34.79
CA GLY A 133 7.94 -10.87 33.95
C GLY A 133 8.28 -9.39 33.65
N PHE A 134 8.74 -8.64 34.69
CA PHE A 134 9.27 -7.29 34.50
C PHE A 134 10.41 -7.24 33.45
N SER A 135 11.36 -8.19 33.52
CA SER A 135 12.48 -8.24 32.59
C SER A 135 12.04 -8.51 31.15
N ILE A 136 11.05 -9.40 30.95
CA ILE A 136 10.48 -9.64 29.64
C ILE A 136 9.73 -8.43 29.14
N ALA A 137 9.00 -7.71 30.00
CA ALA A 137 8.35 -6.46 29.64
C ALA A 137 9.36 -5.38 29.19
N LEU A 138 10.53 -5.28 29.84
CA LEU A 138 11.64 -4.41 29.40
C LEU A 138 12.12 -4.78 28.00
N ILE A 139 12.39 -6.07 27.76
CA ILE A 139 12.86 -6.58 26.46
C ILE A 139 11.82 -6.26 25.37
N LEU A 140 10.54 -6.57 25.62
CA LEU A 140 9.47 -6.38 24.65
C LEU A 140 9.29 -4.90 24.28
N ARG A 141 9.22 -4.00 25.29
CA ARG A 141 9.12 -2.56 25.04
C ARG A 141 10.33 -2.05 24.25
N LEU A 142 11.53 -2.49 24.61
CA LEU A 142 12.74 -2.06 23.94
C LEU A 142 12.80 -2.55 22.48
N VAL A 143 12.43 -3.80 22.21
CA VAL A 143 12.32 -4.35 20.84
C VAL A 143 11.33 -3.53 20.02
N VAL A 144 10.12 -3.31 20.55
CA VAL A 144 9.05 -2.60 19.84
C VAL A 144 9.46 -1.16 19.54
N TYR A 145 9.88 -0.38 20.54
CA TYR A 145 10.25 1.01 20.32
C TYR A 145 11.52 1.16 19.47
N ARG A 146 12.54 0.34 19.66
CA ARG A 146 13.76 0.40 18.81
C ARG A 146 13.52 -0.05 17.38
N ALA A 147 12.57 -0.94 17.14
CA ALA A 147 12.23 -1.37 15.78
C ALA A 147 11.42 -0.31 15.03
N SER A 148 10.48 0.38 15.69
CA SER A 148 9.44 1.16 15.02
C SER A 148 9.47 2.67 15.28
N ALA A 149 9.99 3.14 16.42
CA ALA A 149 9.99 4.58 16.73
C ALA A 149 10.92 5.38 15.81
N SER A 150 10.48 6.59 15.47
CA SER A 150 11.20 7.53 14.61
C SER A 150 12.06 8.55 15.35
N ILE A 151 12.10 8.49 16.69
CA ILE A 151 12.87 9.38 17.57
C ILE A 151 14.27 8.85 17.89
N GLY A 152 15.14 9.73 18.43
CA GLY A 152 16.52 9.38 18.78
C GLY A 152 16.65 8.30 19.85
N SER A 153 17.74 7.53 19.80
CA SER A 153 17.99 6.33 20.63
C SER A 153 17.85 6.56 22.14
N ALA A 154 18.29 7.71 22.68
CA ALA A 154 18.17 8.02 24.10
C ALA A 154 16.70 8.13 24.55
N ARG A 155 15.84 8.79 23.76
CA ARG A 155 14.40 8.89 24.04
C ARG A 155 13.73 7.52 23.96
N VAL A 156 14.13 6.68 23.01
CA VAL A 156 13.64 5.31 22.89
C VAL A 156 13.95 4.50 24.15
N LEU A 157 15.16 4.63 24.72
CA LEU A 157 15.53 3.96 25.97
C LEU A 157 14.67 4.45 27.13
N ILE A 158 14.48 5.77 27.26
CA ILE A 158 13.61 6.34 28.31
C ILE A 158 12.18 5.83 28.16
N ALA A 159 11.61 5.86 26.95
CA ALA A 159 10.25 5.37 26.69
C ALA A 159 10.08 3.87 27.01
N ALA A 160 11.12 3.06 26.74
CA ALA A 160 11.08 1.63 27.01
C ALA A 160 11.19 1.30 28.50
N TYR A 161 12.04 2.01 29.24
CA TYR A 161 12.38 1.66 30.63
C TYR A 161 11.52 2.38 31.67
N LEU A 162 11.15 3.64 31.44
CA LEU A 162 10.45 4.45 32.45
C LEU A 162 9.17 3.78 32.96
N HIS A 163 8.35 3.24 32.04
CA HIS A 163 7.08 2.62 32.42
C HIS A 163 7.26 1.37 33.29
N PRO A 164 8.05 0.32 32.90
CA PRO A 164 8.21 -0.87 33.73
C PRO A 164 8.83 -0.56 35.09
N PHE A 165 9.83 0.35 35.15
CA PHE A 165 10.44 0.73 36.42
C PHE A 165 9.46 1.47 37.34
N SER A 166 8.67 2.40 36.81
CA SER A 166 7.65 3.07 37.60
C SER A 166 6.57 2.14 38.10
N CYS A 167 6.14 1.19 37.25
CA CYS A 167 5.13 0.19 37.62
C CYS A 167 5.67 -0.89 38.57
N LEU A 168 6.98 -1.02 38.73
CA LEU A 168 7.59 -1.91 39.73
C LEU A 168 7.46 -1.33 41.14
N LEU A 169 7.40 0.00 41.30
CA LEU A 169 7.33 0.64 42.63
C LEU A 169 6.14 0.17 43.46
N PRO A 170 4.88 0.11 42.96
CA PRO A 170 3.78 -0.49 43.70
C PRO A 170 4.03 -1.95 44.09
N PHE A 171 4.67 -2.77 43.24
CA PHE A 171 5.02 -4.14 43.58
C PHE A 171 6.02 -4.19 44.76
N LEU A 172 7.02 -3.33 44.77
CA LEU A 172 7.98 -3.24 45.87
C LEU A 172 7.28 -2.89 47.17
N VAL A 173 6.35 -1.92 47.16
CA VAL A 173 5.54 -1.56 48.33
C VAL A 173 4.75 -2.78 48.80
N ILE A 174 4.03 -3.49 47.93
CA ILE A 174 3.26 -4.70 48.28
C ILE A 174 4.18 -5.76 48.92
N TRP A 175 5.33 -6.04 48.34
CA TRP A 175 6.24 -7.09 48.85
C TRP A 175 6.80 -6.71 50.23
N ILE A 176 7.14 -5.43 50.48
CA ILE A 176 7.61 -4.96 51.77
C ILE A 176 6.50 -5.05 52.83
N THR A 177 5.25 -4.68 52.48
CA THR A 177 4.12 -4.76 53.43
C THR A 177 3.77 -6.19 53.83
N VAL A 178 4.04 -7.16 52.92
CA VAL A 178 3.86 -8.60 53.23
C VAL A 178 5.10 -9.23 53.90
N GLY A 179 6.11 -8.39 54.26
CA GLY A 179 7.27 -8.82 55.01
C GLY A 179 8.50 -9.29 54.20
N TYR A 180 8.50 -9.03 52.88
CA TYR A 180 9.68 -9.31 52.07
C TYR A 180 10.78 -8.26 52.27
N VAL A 181 12.00 -8.75 52.56
CA VAL A 181 13.16 -7.87 52.72
C VAL A 181 13.88 -7.70 51.39
N VAL A 182 14.02 -6.46 50.92
CA VAL A 182 14.77 -6.14 49.71
C VAL A 182 16.24 -6.53 49.89
N SER A 183 16.69 -7.54 49.15
CA SER A 183 18.07 -8.02 49.18
C SER A 183 18.99 -7.23 48.24
N LEU A 184 20.32 -7.26 48.52
CA LEU A 184 21.33 -6.72 47.61
C LEU A 184 21.25 -7.39 46.21
N ASN A 185 21.01 -8.71 46.19
CA ASN A 185 20.88 -9.45 44.92
C ASN A 185 19.71 -8.96 44.06
N MET A 186 18.58 -8.59 44.69
CA MET A 186 17.46 -7.98 44.00
C MET A 186 17.85 -6.62 43.38
N LEU A 187 18.58 -5.80 44.09
CA LEU A 187 19.08 -4.51 43.57
C LEU A 187 20.04 -4.73 42.39
N LEU A 188 20.95 -5.69 42.51
CA LEU A 188 21.83 -6.09 41.39
C LEU A 188 21.03 -6.59 40.18
N PHE A 189 19.97 -7.39 40.41
CA PHE A 189 19.08 -7.85 39.33
C PHE A 189 18.43 -6.67 38.61
N LEU A 190 17.98 -5.64 39.32
CA LEU A 190 17.39 -4.44 38.72
C LEU A 190 18.39 -3.63 37.87
N VAL A 191 19.69 -3.77 38.11
CA VAL A 191 20.76 -3.19 37.27
C VAL A 191 21.06 -4.07 36.06
N PHE A 192 21.18 -5.39 36.27
CA PHE A 192 21.56 -6.30 35.18
C PHE A 192 20.42 -6.57 34.19
N SER A 193 19.17 -6.52 34.64
CA SER A 193 18.00 -6.77 33.79
C SER A 193 17.89 -5.78 32.61
N PRO A 194 17.94 -4.43 32.78
CA PRO A 194 17.91 -3.51 31.65
C PRO A 194 19.15 -3.61 30.73
N ILE A 195 20.32 -3.97 31.28
CA ILE A 195 21.53 -4.20 30.49
C ILE A 195 21.33 -5.43 29.58
N THR A 196 20.85 -6.53 30.15
CA THR A 196 20.55 -7.76 29.40
C THR A 196 19.47 -7.50 28.34
N ALA A 197 18.42 -6.75 28.68
CA ALA A 197 17.39 -6.33 27.72
C ALA A 197 17.97 -5.51 26.57
N PHE A 198 18.89 -4.58 26.89
CA PHE A 198 19.55 -3.77 25.86
C PHE A 198 20.43 -4.62 24.95
N LEU A 199 21.29 -5.47 25.51
CA LEU A 199 22.24 -6.27 24.74
C LEU A 199 21.52 -7.30 23.85
N SER A 200 20.53 -8.02 24.40
CA SER A 200 19.75 -8.99 23.63
C SER A 200 18.93 -8.34 22.50
N THR A 201 18.29 -7.22 22.79
CA THR A 201 17.57 -6.45 21.78
C THR A 201 18.51 -5.89 20.71
N HIS A 202 19.66 -5.35 21.12
CA HIS A 202 20.64 -4.81 20.15
C HIS A 202 21.16 -5.91 19.23
N LEU A 203 21.52 -7.08 19.77
CA LEU A 203 21.96 -8.23 18.99
C LEU A 203 20.86 -8.68 18.01
N PHE A 204 19.63 -8.85 18.52
CA PHE A 204 18.48 -9.27 17.69
C PHE A 204 18.25 -8.34 16.52
N LEU A 205 18.10 -7.03 16.78
CA LEU A 205 17.81 -6.04 15.75
C LEU A 205 18.99 -5.82 14.79
N SER A 206 20.24 -5.92 15.28
CA SER A 206 21.43 -5.83 14.41
C SER A 206 21.51 -7.00 13.44
N LEU A 207 21.18 -8.21 13.88
CA LEU A 207 21.13 -9.38 12.99
C LEU A 207 20.01 -9.28 11.94
N LEU A 208 18.89 -8.61 12.25
CA LEU A 208 17.85 -8.33 11.28
C LEU A 208 18.30 -7.25 10.27
N ASN A 209 18.98 -6.19 10.74
CA ASN A 209 19.50 -5.14 9.85
C ASN A 209 20.46 -5.67 8.80
N ARG A 210 21.36 -6.60 9.20
CA ARG A 210 22.32 -7.24 8.28
C ARG A 210 21.65 -7.97 7.12
N VAL A 211 20.38 -8.39 7.25
CA VAL A 211 19.65 -9.01 6.14
C VAL A 211 19.41 -7.98 5.03
N GLY A 212 18.90 -6.79 5.36
CA GLY A 212 18.68 -5.73 4.37
C GLY A 212 19.99 -5.15 3.82
N GLU A 213 21.00 -4.95 4.68
CA GLU A 213 22.32 -4.49 4.25
C GLU A 213 22.97 -5.42 3.23
N LYS A 214 22.81 -6.75 3.42
CA LYS A 214 23.36 -7.74 2.47
C LYS A 214 22.63 -7.76 1.12
N TRP A 215 21.32 -7.51 1.09
CA TRP A 215 20.51 -7.71 -0.09
C TRP A 215 20.17 -6.41 -0.84
N LEU A 216 20.08 -5.29 -0.12
CA LEU A 216 19.66 -4.00 -0.64
C LEU A 216 20.58 -2.84 -0.23
N GLU A 217 21.68 -3.14 0.47
CA GLU A 217 22.60 -2.11 1.02
C GLU A 217 21.91 -1.11 1.97
N VAL A 218 20.73 -1.48 2.48
CA VAL A 218 19.91 -0.66 3.39
C VAL A 218 19.52 -1.49 4.61
N PRO A 219 19.67 -0.97 5.85
CA PRO A 219 19.24 -1.69 7.05
C PRO A 219 17.74 -2.03 7.00
N SER A 220 17.37 -3.28 7.31
CA SER A 220 15.96 -3.73 7.25
C SER A 220 15.02 -2.88 8.10
N LEU A 221 15.48 -2.42 9.27
CA LEU A 221 14.65 -1.59 10.16
C LEU A 221 14.43 -0.17 9.64
N SER A 222 15.36 0.36 8.84
CA SER A 222 15.16 1.67 8.20
C SER A 222 14.02 1.60 7.19
N LEU A 223 13.99 0.53 6.37
CA LEU A 223 12.91 0.29 5.43
C LEU A 223 11.57 0.05 6.18
N PHE A 224 11.60 -0.74 7.24
CA PHE A 224 10.42 -1.02 8.07
C PHE A 224 9.83 0.26 8.69
N ARG A 225 10.66 1.14 9.28
CA ARG A 225 10.21 2.41 9.85
C ARG A 225 9.65 3.36 8.78
N ALA A 226 10.30 3.46 7.64
CA ALA A 226 9.84 4.29 6.54
C ALA A 226 8.48 3.79 6.02
N PHE A 227 8.31 2.47 5.91
CA PHE A 227 7.02 1.85 5.58
C PHE A 227 5.95 2.17 6.64
N LEU A 228 6.27 2.04 7.94
CA LEU A 228 5.33 2.37 9.03
C LEU A 228 4.89 3.84 9.01
N LEU A 229 5.83 4.76 8.75
CA LEU A 229 5.52 6.18 8.63
C LEU A 229 4.53 6.45 7.49
N ASN A 230 4.73 5.81 6.35
CA ASN A 230 3.76 5.92 5.26
C ASN A 230 2.42 5.26 5.62
N TRP A 231 2.45 4.03 6.14
CA TRP A 231 1.25 3.26 6.45
C TRP A 231 0.35 3.94 7.48
N ILE A 232 0.94 4.44 8.56
CA ILE A 232 0.21 4.97 9.73
C ILE A 232 -0.15 6.45 9.56
N VAL A 233 0.78 7.24 8.99
CA VAL A 233 0.70 8.71 8.98
C VAL A 233 0.54 9.27 7.57
N GLY A 234 0.73 8.44 6.54
CA GLY A 234 0.72 8.89 5.14
C GLY A 234 1.97 9.68 4.74
N TYR A 235 3.03 9.66 5.56
CA TYR A 235 4.27 10.39 5.29
C TYR A 235 5.19 9.55 4.42
N ASN A 236 5.33 9.93 3.14
CA ASN A 236 6.01 9.17 2.09
C ASN A 236 7.51 9.44 1.97
N ALA A 237 7.98 10.64 2.33
CA ALA A 237 9.36 11.06 2.05
C ALA A 237 10.44 10.06 2.52
N PRO A 238 10.45 9.50 3.75
CA PRO A 238 11.48 8.58 4.17
C PRO A 238 11.52 7.27 3.36
N PHE A 239 10.35 6.81 2.90
CA PHE A 239 10.28 5.61 2.07
C PHE A 239 10.75 5.89 0.64
N GLU A 240 10.33 7.02 0.07
CA GLU A 240 10.74 7.46 -1.26
C GLU A 240 12.24 7.77 -1.33
N GLU A 241 12.86 8.35 -0.29
CA GLU A 241 14.30 8.53 -0.21
C GLU A 241 15.07 7.20 -0.31
N LEU A 242 14.55 6.14 0.33
CA LEU A 242 15.14 4.81 0.23
C LEU A 242 14.95 4.22 -1.17
N LEU A 243 13.76 4.38 -1.76
CA LEU A 243 13.49 3.93 -3.13
C LEU A 243 14.38 4.66 -4.14
N GLU A 244 14.59 5.97 -3.99
CA GLU A 244 15.48 6.75 -4.88
C GLU A 244 16.96 6.31 -4.81
N ARG A 245 17.43 5.83 -3.64
CA ARG A 245 18.76 5.25 -3.50
C ARG A 245 18.90 3.90 -4.20
N LEU A 246 17.80 3.13 -4.24
CA LEU A 246 17.75 1.79 -4.82
C LEU A 246 17.40 1.81 -6.31
N SER A 247 16.90 2.94 -6.81
CA SER A 247 16.40 3.11 -8.18
C SER A 247 17.52 3.16 -9.21
N GLU A 248 17.11 2.94 -10.44
CA GLU A 248 17.94 3.17 -11.64
C GLU A 248 17.37 4.32 -12.47
N GLU A 249 18.22 4.98 -13.25
CA GLU A 249 17.78 6.04 -14.16
C GLU A 249 17.39 5.44 -15.50
N GLN A 250 16.18 5.78 -15.97
CA GLN A 250 15.70 5.40 -17.28
C GLN A 250 15.06 6.61 -17.99
N ASN A 251 15.04 6.54 -19.31
CA ASN A 251 14.27 7.47 -20.13
C ASN A 251 12.83 6.95 -20.26
N VAL A 252 11.86 7.78 -19.93
CA VAL A 252 10.45 7.43 -19.93
C VAL A 252 9.74 8.11 -21.10
N GLU A 253 9.13 7.33 -21.97
CA GLU A 253 8.31 7.83 -23.06
C GLU A 253 6.91 8.21 -22.56
N VAL A 254 6.34 9.30 -23.10
CA VAL A 254 4.94 9.70 -22.87
C VAL A 254 4.28 9.97 -24.21
N SER A 255 3.26 9.20 -24.53
CA SER A 255 2.45 9.42 -25.73
C SER A 255 1.32 10.40 -25.43
N LEU A 256 1.20 11.42 -26.25
CA LEU A 256 0.25 12.52 -26.12
C LEU A 256 -0.68 12.53 -27.33
N VAL A 257 -1.97 12.33 -27.08
CA VAL A 257 -3.02 12.53 -28.07
C VAL A 257 -3.90 13.68 -27.61
N LYS A 258 -4.18 14.65 -28.47
CA LYS A 258 -5.12 15.70 -28.17
C LYS A 258 -6.10 15.93 -29.29
N PHE A 259 -7.26 16.45 -28.92
CA PHE A 259 -8.33 16.79 -29.84
C PHE A 259 -8.67 18.26 -29.64
N ASP A 260 -8.50 19.03 -30.71
CA ASP A 260 -8.76 20.47 -30.74
C ASP A 260 -9.93 20.76 -31.66
N SER A 261 -10.85 21.64 -31.22
CA SER A 261 -11.82 22.34 -32.04
C SER A 261 -11.41 23.80 -32.13
N ALA A 262 -12.32 24.74 -31.99
CA ALA A 262 -12.00 26.16 -31.78
C ALA A 262 -11.26 26.39 -30.42
N ARG A 263 -11.29 25.44 -29.53
CA ARG A 263 -10.62 25.41 -28.21
C ARG A 263 -10.16 23.97 -27.87
N PRO A 264 -9.33 23.76 -26.83
CA PRO A 264 -9.00 22.44 -26.32
C PRO A 264 -10.26 21.67 -25.90
N GLU A 265 -10.44 20.46 -26.36
CA GLU A 265 -11.61 19.61 -26.02
C GLU A 265 -11.20 18.41 -25.15
N ALA A 266 -10.36 17.52 -25.67
CA ALA A 266 -9.95 16.31 -24.94
C ALA A 266 -8.48 15.98 -25.14
N ALA A 267 -7.89 15.30 -24.15
CA ALA A 267 -6.56 14.73 -24.25
C ALA A 267 -6.52 13.30 -23.69
N ILE A 268 -5.77 12.42 -24.35
CA ILE A 268 -5.40 11.09 -23.86
C ILE A 268 -3.88 11.10 -23.69
N VAL A 269 -3.43 10.94 -22.45
CA VAL A 269 -2.01 10.93 -22.09
C VAL A 269 -1.64 9.55 -21.60
N VAL A 270 -0.71 8.89 -22.28
CA VAL A 270 -0.28 7.52 -21.95
C VAL A 270 1.20 7.54 -21.61
N PRO A 271 1.56 7.71 -20.33
CA PRO A 271 2.94 7.62 -19.89
C PRO A 271 3.39 6.15 -19.88
N ALA A 272 4.61 5.87 -20.36
CA ALA A 272 5.26 4.59 -20.15
C ALA A 272 5.78 4.50 -18.70
N VAL A 273 4.87 4.61 -17.74
CA VAL A 273 5.08 4.54 -16.30
C VAL A 273 3.97 3.69 -15.71
N HIS A 274 4.33 2.71 -14.89
CA HIS A 274 3.34 1.95 -14.16
C HIS A 274 2.95 2.71 -12.87
N PRO A 275 1.66 2.78 -12.49
CA PRO A 275 1.19 3.53 -11.32
C PRO A 275 1.38 2.76 -10.00
N GLY A 276 2.63 2.54 -9.58
CA GLY A 276 2.98 1.80 -8.38
C GLY A 276 3.89 2.55 -7.39
N PRO A 277 4.30 1.93 -6.27
CA PRO A 277 3.91 0.60 -5.81
C PRO A 277 2.62 0.54 -4.96
N PHE A 278 2.26 1.56 -4.16
CA PHE A 278 1.03 1.59 -3.35
C PHE A 278 0.74 2.97 -2.73
N LYS A 279 -0.52 3.24 -2.38
CA LYS A 279 -0.99 4.47 -1.70
C LYS A 279 -0.51 5.74 -2.40
N ASN A 280 0.30 6.55 -1.70
CA ASN A 280 0.88 7.79 -2.20
C ASN A 280 2.39 7.69 -2.46
N ILE A 281 2.94 6.48 -2.59
CA ILE A 281 4.36 6.24 -2.89
C ILE A 281 4.58 6.21 -4.40
N GLY A 282 5.68 6.80 -4.83
CA GLY A 282 6.12 6.73 -6.23
C GLY A 282 5.06 7.22 -7.21
N SER A 283 4.87 6.45 -8.29
CA SER A 283 3.90 6.74 -9.35
C SER A 283 2.45 6.35 -9.05
N SER A 284 2.15 5.81 -7.85
CA SER A 284 0.80 5.34 -7.50
C SER A 284 -0.32 6.36 -7.74
N VAL A 285 -0.02 7.65 -7.57
CA VAL A 285 -0.96 8.76 -7.78
C VAL A 285 -0.72 9.54 -9.08
N LEU A 286 0.21 9.08 -9.92
CA LEU A 286 0.58 9.79 -11.16
C LEU A 286 -0.62 10.03 -12.08
N PRO A 287 -1.52 9.06 -12.34
CA PRO A 287 -2.63 9.26 -13.26
C PRO A 287 -3.50 10.47 -12.90
N CYS A 288 -3.96 10.56 -11.66
CA CYS A 288 -4.82 11.67 -11.21
C CYS A 288 -4.05 13.01 -11.14
N LEU A 289 -2.76 13.01 -10.75
CA LEU A 289 -1.95 14.23 -10.72
C LEU A 289 -1.65 14.77 -12.12
N LEU A 290 -1.34 13.89 -13.07
CA LEU A 290 -1.08 14.24 -14.46
C LEU A 290 -2.34 14.81 -15.12
N LYS A 291 -3.49 14.11 -14.96
CA LYS A 291 -4.81 14.59 -15.37
C LYS A 291 -5.07 16.01 -14.84
N ALA A 292 -5.00 16.19 -13.53
CA ALA A 292 -5.26 17.48 -12.89
C ALA A 292 -4.33 18.60 -13.39
N ALA A 293 -3.05 18.29 -13.65
CA ALA A 293 -2.09 19.25 -14.14
C ALA A 293 -2.40 19.73 -15.58
N VAL A 294 -2.75 18.79 -16.47
CA VAL A 294 -3.14 19.10 -17.86
C VAL A 294 -4.45 19.88 -17.89
N GLU A 295 -5.47 19.45 -17.16
CA GLU A 295 -6.77 20.12 -17.07
C GLU A 295 -6.65 21.56 -16.54
N LYS A 296 -5.87 21.73 -15.46
CA LYS A 296 -5.69 23.04 -14.82
C LYS A 296 -4.96 24.05 -15.72
N ARG A 297 -3.92 23.59 -16.45
CA ARG A 297 -3.05 24.49 -17.23
C ARG A 297 -3.52 24.67 -18.66
N LEU A 298 -4.10 23.65 -19.27
CA LEU A 298 -4.37 23.61 -20.71
C LEU A 298 -5.86 23.47 -21.04
N ARG A 299 -6.70 23.21 -20.03
CA ARG A 299 -8.17 23.10 -20.14
C ARG A 299 -8.69 21.98 -21.04
N TYR A 300 -7.87 20.94 -21.29
CA TYR A 300 -8.36 19.70 -21.92
C TYR A 300 -9.09 18.84 -20.89
N THR A 301 -10.24 18.28 -21.23
CA THR A 301 -10.78 17.14 -20.48
C THR A 301 -9.83 15.95 -20.71
N THR A 302 -9.14 15.51 -19.66
CA THR A 302 -7.99 14.60 -19.81
C THR A 302 -8.27 13.23 -19.20
N CYS A 303 -7.86 12.17 -19.89
CA CYS A 303 -7.75 10.83 -19.33
C CYS A 303 -6.32 10.31 -19.44
N VAL A 304 -5.95 9.46 -18.48
CA VAL A 304 -4.60 8.90 -18.37
C VAL A 304 -4.74 7.37 -18.22
N PRO A 305 -5.05 6.65 -19.31
CA PRO A 305 -5.13 5.19 -19.26
C PRO A 305 -3.73 4.57 -19.17
N LEU A 306 -3.67 3.29 -18.76
CA LEU A 306 -2.45 2.52 -18.65
C LEU A 306 -1.89 2.18 -20.04
N GLY A 307 -0.57 2.27 -20.22
CA GLY A 307 0.13 1.81 -21.43
C GLY A 307 0.53 0.34 -21.37
N ALA A 308 1.42 -0.08 -22.27
CA ALA A 308 2.00 -1.44 -22.29
C ALA A 308 3.33 -1.47 -21.52
N GLN A 309 3.26 -1.51 -20.20
CA GLN A 309 4.38 -1.60 -19.25
C GLN A 309 3.93 -2.27 -17.96
N GLY A 310 4.87 -2.71 -17.16
CA GLY A 310 4.65 -3.31 -15.86
C GLY A 310 5.40 -2.59 -14.74
N HIS A 311 5.41 -3.20 -13.57
CA HIS A 311 5.99 -2.66 -12.32
C HIS A 311 7.49 -2.33 -12.40
N GLU A 312 8.21 -2.77 -13.42
CA GLU A 312 9.61 -2.37 -13.65
C GLU A 312 9.76 -0.86 -13.85
N LEU A 313 8.68 -0.18 -14.29
CA LEU A 313 8.61 1.26 -14.51
C LEU A 313 7.86 2.02 -13.41
N ASP A 314 7.73 1.46 -12.21
CA ASP A 314 7.29 2.20 -11.03
C ASP A 314 8.26 3.33 -10.71
N LEU A 315 7.80 4.58 -10.63
CA LEU A 315 8.66 5.70 -10.24
C LEU A 315 9.04 5.64 -8.77
N ALA A 316 10.28 6.00 -8.46
CA ALA A 316 10.82 5.90 -7.11
C ALA A 316 10.22 6.93 -6.13
N SER A 317 9.67 8.06 -6.61
CA SER A 317 9.17 9.12 -5.74
C SER A 317 8.21 10.09 -6.42
N GLN A 318 7.52 10.89 -5.60
CA GLN A 318 6.71 12.04 -6.04
C GLN A 318 7.54 13.14 -6.74
N VAL A 319 8.87 13.16 -6.51
CA VAL A 319 9.76 14.07 -7.25
C VAL A 319 9.79 13.68 -8.72
N GLN A 320 9.85 12.39 -9.01
CA GLN A 320 9.84 11.88 -10.38
C GLN A 320 8.49 12.11 -11.07
N ASN A 321 7.37 11.98 -10.33
CA ASN A 321 6.04 12.37 -10.84
C ASN A 321 6.03 13.82 -11.32
N ARG A 322 6.53 14.74 -10.50
CA ARG A 322 6.61 16.17 -10.89
C ARG A 322 7.43 16.37 -12.16
N LYS A 323 8.53 15.65 -12.31
CA LYS A 323 9.38 15.71 -13.51
C LYS A 323 8.60 15.27 -14.76
N VAL A 324 7.94 14.11 -14.71
CA VAL A 324 7.12 13.60 -15.81
C VAL A 324 5.99 14.58 -16.14
N ILE A 325 5.26 15.07 -15.14
CA ILE A 325 4.15 16.02 -15.32
C ILE A 325 4.64 17.31 -15.97
N GLN A 326 5.76 17.88 -15.52
CA GLN A 326 6.30 19.13 -16.08
C GLN A 326 6.67 18.98 -17.55
N HIS A 327 7.35 17.91 -17.95
CA HIS A 327 7.70 17.65 -19.34
C HIS A 327 6.46 17.42 -20.20
N THR A 328 5.49 16.64 -19.70
CA THR A 328 4.22 16.38 -20.38
C THR A 328 3.45 17.68 -20.66
N VAL A 329 3.25 18.49 -19.62
CA VAL A 329 2.51 19.76 -19.78
C VAL A 329 3.23 20.73 -20.71
N ALA A 330 4.55 20.81 -20.66
CA ALA A 330 5.35 21.67 -21.55
C ALA A 330 5.24 21.22 -23.02
N ALA A 331 5.19 19.91 -23.26
CA ALA A 331 5.13 19.34 -24.60
C ALA A 331 3.75 19.45 -25.27
N MET A 332 2.67 19.66 -24.52
CA MET A 332 1.29 19.72 -25.08
C MET A 332 1.02 20.91 -26.02
N GLY A 333 2.02 21.76 -26.29
CA GLY A 333 1.92 22.91 -27.19
C GLY A 333 1.89 22.58 -28.69
N PHE A 334 2.06 21.31 -29.10
CA PHE A 334 1.99 20.91 -30.50
C PHE A 334 0.59 21.19 -31.13
N LYS A 335 0.53 21.26 -32.45
CA LYS A 335 -0.74 21.53 -33.16
C LYS A 335 -1.42 20.21 -33.56
N ALA A 336 -2.73 20.14 -33.32
CA ALA A 336 -3.56 19.08 -33.89
C ALA A 336 -3.76 19.38 -35.40
N LYS A 337 -3.41 18.44 -36.26
CA LYS A 337 -3.41 18.62 -37.72
C LYS A 337 -4.32 17.64 -38.46
N GLU A 338 -4.56 16.45 -37.87
CA GLU A 338 -5.31 15.38 -38.50
C GLU A 338 -6.81 15.70 -38.47
N GLU A 339 -7.40 15.89 -39.63
CA GLU A 339 -8.80 16.32 -39.79
C GLU A 339 -9.76 15.14 -40.00
N THR A 340 -9.23 13.95 -40.20
CA THR A 340 -10.02 12.75 -40.49
C THR A 340 -9.67 11.59 -39.55
N ALA A 341 -10.67 10.73 -39.31
CA ALA A 341 -10.50 9.51 -38.53
C ALA A 341 -11.22 8.33 -39.20
N SER A 342 -10.74 7.13 -38.93
CA SER A 342 -11.49 5.90 -39.25
C SER A 342 -12.60 5.66 -38.20
N PRO A 343 -13.65 4.92 -38.54
CA PRO A 343 -14.46 4.29 -37.52
C PRO A 343 -13.59 3.45 -36.56
N LEU A 344 -14.03 3.26 -35.31
CA LEU A 344 -13.41 2.34 -34.37
C LEU A 344 -13.64 0.91 -34.86
N VAL A 345 -12.56 0.15 -35.02
CA VAL A 345 -12.57 -1.23 -35.48
C VAL A 345 -12.29 -2.19 -34.34
N LYS A 346 -12.97 -3.30 -34.32
CA LYS A 346 -12.77 -4.40 -33.37
C LYS A 346 -12.28 -5.66 -34.07
N ALA A 347 -11.33 -6.36 -33.48
CA ALA A 347 -10.92 -7.70 -33.85
C ALA A 347 -10.76 -8.58 -32.61
N VAL A 348 -11.05 -9.88 -32.79
CA VAL A 348 -10.96 -10.88 -31.72
C VAL A 348 -10.09 -12.04 -32.22
N SER A 349 -9.15 -12.50 -31.40
CA SER A 349 -8.42 -13.75 -31.59
C SER A 349 -8.32 -14.46 -30.23
N GLY A 350 -8.84 -15.68 -30.15
CA GLY A 350 -8.91 -16.41 -28.89
C GLY A 350 -9.55 -15.56 -27.77
N PRO A 351 -8.86 -15.36 -26.63
CA PRO A 351 -9.36 -14.53 -25.52
C PRO A 351 -9.17 -13.03 -25.74
N ALA A 352 -8.34 -12.63 -26.71
CA ALA A 352 -7.96 -11.24 -26.90
C ALA A 352 -8.97 -10.47 -27.74
N THR A 353 -9.38 -9.31 -27.27
CA THR A 353 -10.10 -8.31 -28.05
C THR A 353 -9.23 -7.07 -28.20
N VAL A 354 -9.08 -6.61 -29.43
CA VAL A 354 -8.31 -5.42 -29.77
C VAL A 354 -9.21 -4.45 -30.52
N TYR A 355 -9.14 -3.18 -30.13
CA TYR A 355 -9.76 -2.08 -30.86
C TYR A 355 -8.66 -1.22 -31.48
N CYS A 356 -8.94 -0.67 -32.66
CA CYS A 356 -8.05 0.25 -33.36
C CYS A 356 -8.88 1.38 -33.98
N GLN A 357 -8.46 2.62 -33.77
CA GLN A 357 -8.98 3.80 -34.45
C GLN A 357 -7.82 4.60 -35.03
N ILE A 358 -7.91 4.97 -36.31
CA ILE A 358 -6.88 5.75 -36.98
C ILE A 358 -7.33 7.20 -37.06
N PHE A 359 -6.41 8.12 -36.75
CA PHE A 359 -6.56 9.55 -36.89
C PHE A 359 -5.47 10.06 -37.83
N GLY A 360 -5.85 10.34 -39.10
CA GLY A 360 -4.89 10.75 -40.12
C GLY A 360 -3.74 9.77 -40.28
N THR A 361 -2.59 10.07 -39.67
CA THR A 361 -1.34 9.33 -39.82
C THR A 361 -0.95 8.50 -38.59
N PHE A 362 -1.76 8.50 -37.52
CA PHE A 362 -1.47 7.69 -36.32
C PHE A 362 -2.64 6.79 -35.91
N ALA A 363 -2.35 5.71 -35.20
CA ALA A 363 -3.33 4.74 -34.72
C ALA A 363 -3.39 4.69 -33.19
N LEU A 364 -4.60 4.58 -32.63
CA LEU A 364 -4.87 4.33 -31.22
C LEU A 364 -5.36 2.90 -31.06
N PHE A 365 -4.64 2.09 -30.29
CA PHE A 365 -4.99 0.72 -29.98
C PHE A 365 -5.40 0.56 -28.53
N SER A 366 -6.38 -0.30 -28.26
CA SER A 366 -6.67 -0.78 -26.93
C SER A 366 -6.80 -2.29 -26.87
N PHE A 367 -6.30 -2.88 -25.79
CA PHE A 367 -6.19 -4.31 -25.58
C PHE A 367 -6.94 -4.72 -24.32
N THR A 368 -7.75 -5.78 -24.44
CA THR A 368 -8.43 -6.42 -23.30
C THR A 368 -8.51 -7.93 -23.49
N LEU A 369 -8.49 -8.66 -22.39
CA LEU A 369 -8.79 -10.09 -22.31
C LEU A 369 -10.17 -10.34 -21.70
N ALA A 370 -10.92 -9.27 -21.37
CA ALA A 370 -12.23 -9.43 -20.73
C ALA A 370 -13.15 -10.40 -21.53
N PRO A 371 -13.88 -11.29 -20.84
CA PRO A 371 -14.08 -11.38 -19.40
C PRO A 371 -12.94 -12.09 -18.63
N CYS A 372 -11.89 -12.57 -19.30
CA CYS A 372 -10.68 -13.09 -18.65
C CYS A 372 -9.88 -11.96 -17.98
N THR A 373 -9.02 -12.32 -17.03
CA THR A 373 -8.18 -11.33 -16.34
C THR A 373 -7.28 -10.60 -17.32
N THR A 374 -7.35 -9.26 -17.28
CA THR A 374 -6.49 -8.34 -18.01
C THR A 374 -5.56 -7.67 -17.01
N GLU A 375 -4.31 -8.12 -16.96
CA GLU A 375 -3.21 -7.60 -16.14
C GLU A 375 -2.26 -6.76 -17.02
N ASP A 376 -1.06 -6.44 -16.52
CA ASP A 376 -0.04 -5.72 -17.27
C ASP A 376 0.27 -6.33 -18.62
N LEU A 377 0.45 -5.47 -19.62
CA LEU A 377 0.86 -5.86 -20.95
C LEU A 377 2.38 -5.73 -21.10
N PRO A 378 3.07 -6.73 -21.65
CA PRO A 378 4.50 -6.68 -21.84
C PRO A 378 4.89 -5.64 -22.90
N GLN A 379 6.01 -4.96 -22.71
CA GLN A 379 6.56 -3.98 -23.67
C GLN A 379 6.75 -4.57 -25.09
N GLU A 380 7.00 -5.89 -25.18
CA GLU A 380 7.10 -6.62 -26.45
C GLU A 380 5.86 -6.45 -27.34
N LEU A 381 4.65 -6.38 -26.73
CA LEU A 381 3.42 -6.12 -27.47
C LEU A 381 3.42 -4.72 -28.09
N GLY A 382 3.85 -3.71 -27.32
CA GLY A 382 3.97 -2.33 -27.82
C GLY A 382 4.93 -2.23 -29.02
N LEU A 383 6.10 -2.88 -28.93
CA LEU A 383 7.08 -2.93 -30.01
C LEU A 383 6.52 -3.63 -31.26
N PHE A 384 5.82 -4.75 -31.09
CA PHE A 384 5.18 -5.47 -32.20
C PHE A 384 4.15 -4.58 -32.90
N VAL A 385 3.25 -3.93 -32.12
CA VAL A 385 2.20 -3.05 -32.69
C VAL A 385 2.83 -1.88 -33.45
N LYS A 386 3.89 -1.29 -32.94
CA LYS A 386 4.63 -0.22 -33.62
C LYS A 386 5.16 -0.68 -34.97
N GLN A 387 5.82 -1.84 -35.03
CA GLN A 387 6.35 -2.40 -36.28
C GLN A 387 5.24 -2.69 -37.32
N GLU A 388 4.12 -3.26 -36.88
CA GLU A 388 2.99 -3.53 -37.80
C GLU A 388 2.35 -2.23 -38.30
N THR A 389 2.26 -1.19 -37.44
CA THR A 389 1.74 0.12 -37.81
C THR A 389 2.61 0.79 -38.88
N GLU A 390 3.93 0.75 -38.72
CA GLU A 390 4.89 1.28 -39.70
C GLU A 390 4.79 0.54 -41.05
N LYS A 391 4.64 -0.79 -41.04
CA LYS A 391 4.42 -1.60 -42.29
C LYS A 391 3.15 -1.20 -43.03
N CYS A 392 2.13 -0.70 -42.33
CA CYS A 392 0.90 -0.23 -42.93
C CYS A 392 0.95 1.25 -43.39
N GLY A 393 2.11 1.91 -43.31
CA GLY A 393 2.30 3.29 -43.77
C GLY A 393 1.84 4.36 -42.78
N LEU A 394 1.55 4.02 -41.53
CA LEU A 394 1.23 4.95 -40.49
C LEU A 394 2.51 5.37 -39.76
N SER A 395 2.57 6.62 -39.31
CA SER A 395 3.77 7.18 -38.69
C SER A 395 3.93 6.78 -37.22
N HIS A 396 2.82 6.61 -36.49
CA HIS A 396 2.83 6.42 -35.04
C HIS A 396 1.68 5.55 -34.56
N CYS A 397 1.86 4.97 -33.37
CA CYS A 397 0.77 4.32 -32.65
C CYS A 397 0.82 4.59 -31.15
N VAL A 398 -0.35 4.53 -30.52
CA VAL A 398 -0.52 4.54 -29.07
C VAL A 398 -1.13 3.23 -28.65
N VAL A 399 -0.54 2.55 -27.67
CA VAL A 399 -1.01 1.27 -27.15
C VAL A 399 -1.52 1.47 -25.74
N ILE A 400 -2.80 1.13 -25.52
CA ILE A 400 -3.49 1.27 -24.24
C ILE A 400 -3.86 -0.12 -23.73
N ASN A 401 -3.51 -0.39 -22.49
CA ASN A 401 -4.00 -1.53 -21.73
C ASN A 401 -5.34 -1.17 -21.11
N ALA A 402 -6.38 -1.92 -21.38
CA ALA A 402 -7.69 -1.65 -20.80
C ALA A 402 -7.74 -1.94 -19.29
N HIS A 403 -6.98 -2.91 -18.82
CA HIS A 403 -6.84 -3.29 -17.41
C HIS A 403 -8.20 -3.35 -16.68
N ASN A 404 -9.16 -4.07 -17.29
CA ASN A 404 -10.59 -3.91 -17.02
C ASN A 404 -11.33 -5.21 -16.68
N SER A 405 -10.62 -6.24 -16.28
CA SER A 405 -11.22 -7.50 -15.83
C SER A 405 -10.29 -8.24 -14.87
N LEU A 406 -10.80 -8.59 -13.70
CA LEU A 406 -10.09 -9.35 -12.68
C LEU A 406 -11.02 -10.44 -12.19
N ASP A 407 -10.59 -11.70 -12.19
CA ASP A 407 -11.20 -12.89 -11.51
C ASP A 407 -11.10 -14.20 -12.29
N ALA A 408 -10.54 -14.18 -13.51
CA ALA A 408 -10.30 -15.40 -14.29
C ALA A 408 -8.84 -15.89 -14.16
N LYS A 409 -8.60 -17.13 -14.53
CA LYS A 409 -7.24 -17.67 -14.57
C LYS A 409 -6.43 -17.03 -15.70
N PRO A 410 -5.12 -16.77 -15.49
CA PRO A 410 -4.24 -16.31 -16.55
C PRO A 410 -4.24 -17.30 -17.72
N MET A 411 -4.16 -16.78 -18.96
CA MET A 411 -4.14 -17.61 -20.17
C MET A 411 -2.74 -17.59 -20.79
N PRO A 412 -2.08 -18.73 -20.95
CA PRO A 412 -0.70 -18.80 -21.47
C PRO A 412 -0.52 -18.24 -22.88
N GLU A 413 -1.56 -18.26 -23.71
CA GLU A 413 -1.51 -17.85 -25.12
C GLU A 413 -1.96 -16.41 -25.38
N ALA A 414 -2.21 -15.62 -24.32
CA ALA A 414 -2.80 -14.29 -24.44
C ALA A 414 -1.96 -13.33 -25.32
N LEU A 415 -0.64 -13.36 -25.21
CA LEU A 415 0.24 -12.47 -25.97
C LEU A 415 0.18 -12.76 -27.49
N THR A 416 0.19 -14.04 -27.89
CA THR A 416 0.06 -14.43 -29.29
C THR A 416 -1.29 -14.01 -29.85
N ALA A 417 -2.37 -14.28 -29.11
CA ALA A 417 -3.71 -13.86 -29.46
C ALA A 417 -3.85 -12.33 -29.60
N MET A 418 -3.23 -11.56 -28.72
CA MET A 418 -3.19 -10.10 -28.80
C MET A 418 -2.45 -9.61 -30.06
N LYS A 419 -1.30 -10.20 -30.40
CA LYS A 419 -0.55 -9.88 -31.62
C LYS A 419 -1.35 -10.17 -32.88
N GLU A 420 -1.99 -11.33 -32.96
CA GLU A 420 -2.86 -11.72 -34.09
C GLU A 420 -4.05 -10.77 -34.22
N ALA A 421 -4.77 -10.51 -33.11
CA ALA A 421 -5.91 -9.61 -33.12
C ALA A 421 -5.50 -8.19 -33.53
N ALA A 422 -4.35 -7.71 -33.09
CA ALA A 422 -3.82 -6.38 -33.44
C ALA A 422 -3.53 -6.27 -34.93
N ALA A 423 -2.86 -7.27 -35.53
CA ALA A 423 -2.57 -7.29 -36.96
C ALA A 423 -3.85 -7.30 -37.81
N VAL A 424 -4.85 -8.10 -37.41
CA VAL A 424 -6.16 -8.16 -38.09
C VAL A 424 -6.90 -6.85 -37.94
N CYS A 425 -6.91 -6.28 -36.73
CA CYS A 425 -7.60 -5.02 -36.40
C CYS A 425 -7.02 -3.86 -37.21
N LEU A 426 -5.69 -3.76 -37.27
CA LEU A 426 -4.98 -2.73 -38.03
C LEU A 426 -5.30 -2.82 -39.56
N LYS A 427 -5.19 -4.00 -40.14
CA LYS A 427 -5.52 -4.20 -41.56
C LYS A 427 -6.94 -3.79 -41.91
N LYS A 428 -7.90 -4.12 -41.02
CA LYS A 428 -9.30 -3.68 -41.18
C LYS A 428 -9.40 -2.16 -41.06
N ALA A 429 -8.78 -1.54 -40.08
CA ALA A 429 -8.85 -0.09 -39.85
C ALA A 429 -8.26 0.70 -41.02
N VAL A 430 -7.13 0.26 -41.57
CA VAL A 430 -6.47 0.90 -42.74
C VAL A 430 -7.32 0.77 -44.03
N SER A 431 -8.09 -0.31 -44.17
CA SER A 431 -8.98 -0.49 -45.34
C SER A 431 -10.22 0.42 -45.32
N LEU A 432 -10.56 1.00 -44.20
CA LEU A 432 -11.71 1.90 -44.05
C LEU A 432 -11.37 3.33 -44.45
N ARG A 433 -12.35 3.98 -45.11
CA ARG A 433 -12.23 5.41 -45.44
C ARG A 433 -12.24 6.26 -44.17
N GLN A 434 -11.24 7.09 -43.99
CA GLN A 434 -11.24 8.11 -42.98
C GLN A 434 -12.18 9.27 -43.38
N MET A 435 -12.91 9.79 -42.40
CA MET A 435 -13.89 10.88 -42.55
C MET A 435 -13.66 11.97 -41.50
N PRO A 436 -14.16 13.23 -41.72
CA PRO A 436 -14.21 14.22 -40.67
C PRO A 436 -14.90 13.67 -39.42
N PHE A 437 -14.44 14.06 -38.25
CA PHE A 437 -14.90 13.51 -36.97
C PHE A 437 -15.21 14.61 -35.95
N GLU A 438 -16.11 14.27 -35.03
CA GLU A 438 -16.48 15.12 -33.90
C GLU A 438 -15.99 14.50 -32.62
N VAL A 439 -15.56 15.33 -31.66
CA VAL A 439 -15.15 14.88 -30.31
C VAL A 439 -15.92 15.67 -29.26
N GLY A 440 -16.33 14.95 -28.21
CA GLY A 440 -16.85 15.53 -26.98
C GLY A 440 -16.34 14.76 -25.78
N ALA A 441 -16.10 15.45 -24.67
CA ALA A 441 -15.56 14.83 -23.48
C ALA A 441 -16.13 15.42 -22.19
N SER A 442 -16.20 14.60 -21.16
CA SER A 442 -16.67 15.01 -19.84
C SER A 442 -16.05 14.15 -18.73
N THR A 443 -15.88 14.76 -17.56
CA THR A 443 -15.50 14.07 -16.32
C THR A 443 -16.61 14.20 -15.28
N VAL A 444 -16.88 13.10 -14.57
CA VAL A 444 -17.73 13.05 -13.38
C VAL A 444 -16.90 12.45 -12.24
N THR A 445 -16.93 13.10 -11.07
CA THR A 445 -16.27 12.60 -9.86
C THR A 445 -17.35 12.28 -8.82
N PRO A 446 -17.77 11.00 -8.71
CA PRO A 446 -18.76 10.56 -7.74
C PRO A 446 -18.24 10.78 -6.31
N LYS A 447 -18.99 11.48 -5.47
CA LYS A 447 -18.58 11.78 -4.08
C LYS A 447 -18.79 10.59 -3.13
N GLU A 448 -19.69 9.68 -3.49
CA GLU A 448 -20.01 8.50 -2.71
C GLU A 448 -18.99 7.37 -2.83
N PHE A 449 -18.13 7.40 -3.84
CA PHE A 449 -17.06 6.42 -4.02
C PHE A 449 -15.71 7.03 -3.64
N THR A 450 -14.96 6.30 -2.82
CA THR A 450 -13.69 6.75 -2.22
C THR A 450 -12.55 5.79 -2.58
N LEU A 451 -11.33 6.10 -2.13
CA LEU A 451 -10.18 5.19 -2.24
C LEU A 451 -10.45 3.81 -1.60
N VAL A 452 -11.24 3.79 -0.52
CA VAL A 452 -11.60 2.54 0.16
C VAL A 452 -12.53 1.68 -0.70
N ASP A 453 -13.36 2.31 -1.52
CA ASP A 453 -14.28 1.62 -2.43
C ASP A 453 -13.58 1.24 -3.75
N GLY A 454 -12.35 1.69 -3.98
CA GLY A 454 -11.57 1.42 -5.20
C GLY A 454 -11.64 2.53 -6.27
N MET A 455 -12.14 3.73 -5.91
CA MET A 455 -12.19 4.89 -6.81
C MET A 455 -11.10 5.89 -6.45
N GLY A 456 -10.21 6.20 -7.40
CA GLY A 456 -9.20 7.25 -7.29
C GLY A 456 -9.76 8.66 -7.49
N ALA A 457 -8.95 9.67 -7.21
CA ALA A 457 -9.34 11.07 -7.26
C ALA A 457 -9.63 11.59 -8.67
N GLY A 458 -9.16 10.91 -9.73
CA GLY A 458 -9.39 11.24 -11.14
C GLY A 458 -10.84 11.01 -11.60
N GLY A 459 -11.62 10.20 -10.87
CA GLY A 459 -13.02 9.93 -11.16
C GLY A 459 -13.24 9.15 -12.47
N ILE A 460 -14.28 9.51 -13.20
CA ILE A 460 -14.72 8.86 -14.45
C ILE A 460 -14.64 9.90 -15.58
N THR A 461 -13.81 9.64 -16.58
CA THR A 461 -13.71 10.48 -17.78
C THR A 461 -14.21 9.71 -18.99
N VAL A 462 -15.06 10.33 -19.80
CA VAL A 462 -15.58 9.77 -21.04
C VAL A 462 -15.21 10.70 -22.18
N VAL A 463 -14.55 10.13 -23.20
CA VAL A 463 -14.28 10.79 -24.47
C VAL A 463 -15.10 10.07 -25.52
N VAL A 464 -15.96 10.79 -26.26
CA VAL A 464 -16.75 10.28 -27.37
C VAL A 464 -16.18 10.80 -28.68
N VAL A 465 -15.88 9.89 -29.60
CA VAL A 465 -15.47 10.21 -30.97
C VAL A 465 -16.58 9.75 -31.91
N LYS A 466 -17.10 10.67 -32.74
CA LYS A 466 -18.12 10.38 -33.75
C LYS A 466 -17.49 10.48 -35.13
N VAL A 467 -17.58 9.40 -35.91
CA VAL A 467 -17.11 9.29 -37.30
C VAL A 467 -18.26 8.77 -38.15
N GLY A 468 -18.80 9.59 -39.02
CA GLY A 468 -20.05 9.27 -39.72
C GLY A 468 -21.19 9.00 -38.72
N ASP A 469 -21.82 7.84 -38.81
CA ASP A 469 -22.90 7.43 -37.88
C ASP A 469 -22.39 6.70 -36.65
N GLN A 470 -21.13 6.27 -36.63
CA GLN A 470 -20.56 5.57 -35.47
C GLN A 470 -20.17 6.56 -34.37
N LYS A 471 -20.63 6.29 -33.15
CA LYS A 471 -20.19 6.95 -31.93
C LYS A 471 -19.43 5.95 -31.08
N ALA A 472 -18.15 6.20 -30.86
CA ALA A 472 -17.26 5.36 -30.05
C ALA A 472 -16.90 6.08 -28.74
N ALA A 473 -16.97 5.37 -27.59
CA ALA A 473 -16.61 5.90 -26.30
C ALA A 473 -15.33 5.27 -25.75
N TYR A 474 -14.46 6.12 -25.22
CA TYR A 474 -13.32 5.76 -24.37
C TYR A 474 -13.68 6.15 -22.94
N VAL A 475 -14.00 5.17 -22.09
CA VAL A 475 -14.39 5.36 -20.70
C VAL A 475 -13.22 5.05 -19.80
N VAL A 476 -12.63 6.03 -19.15
CA VAL A 476 -11.48 5.84 -18.25
C VAL A 476 -11.91 6.08 -16.81
N ILE A 477 -11.78 5.06 -15.97
CA ILE A 477 -12.10 5.09 -14.54
C ILE A 477 -10.80 5.09 -13.75
N ASP A 478 -10.63 6.07 -12.87
CA ASP A 478 -9.48 6.10 -11.97
C ASP A 478 -9.64 5.05 -10.87
N GLY A 479 -9.06 3.89 -11.08
CA GLY A 479 -9.15 2.71 -10.20
C GLY A 479 -8.12 1.67 -10.58
N ASN A 480 -7.95 0.66 -9.73
CA ASN A 480 -7.08 -0.46 -9.99
C ASN A 480 -7.91 -1.67 -10.42
N ASN A 481 -7.83 -2.00 -11.70
CA ASN A 481 -8.59 -3.06 -12.33
C ASN A 481 -10.12 -2.98 -12.08
N MET A 482 -10.88 -3.93 -12.60
CA MET A 482 -12.34 -3.97 -12.56
C MET A 482 -12.83 -5.41 -12.34
N VAL A 483 -13.95 -5.58 -11.65
CA VAL A 483 -14.56 -6.91 -11.55
C VAL A 483 -15.04 -7.40 -12.90
N SER A 484 -14.87 -8.71 -13.15
CA SER A 484 -15.30 -9.34 -14.37
C SER A 484 -16.80 -9.09 -14.66
N VAL A 485 -17.17 -9.01 -15.93
CA VAL A 485 -18.56 -8.73 -16.42
C VAL A 485 -19.05 -7.28 -16.24
N LEU A 486 -18.43 -6.45 -15.42
CA LEU A 486 -18.88 -5.05 -15.25
C LEU A 486 -18.65 -4.24 -16.54
N ARG A 487 -17.56 -4.49 -17.25
CA ARG A 487 -17.28 -3.90 -18.56
C ARG A 487 -18.45 -4.08 -19.54
N GLU A 488 -18.96 -5.30 -19.66
CA GLU A 488 -20.06 -5.63 -20.59
C GLU A 488 -21.34 -4.91 -20.19
N LYS A 489 -21.63 -4.78 -18.90
CA LYS A 489 -22.77 -4.01 -18.39
C LYS A 489 -22.65 -2.52 -18.75
N ILE A 490 -21.45 -1.95 -18.61
CA ILE A 490 -21.17 -0.56 -18.97
C ILE A 490 -21.36 -0.35 -20.47
N LEU A 491 -20.78 -1.19 -21.32
CA LEU A 491 -20.91 -1.09 -22.78
C LEU A 491 -22.38 -1.23 -23.24
N SER A 492 -23.14 -2.16 -22.64
CA SER A 492 -24.59 -2.30 -22.88
C SER A 492 -25.35 -1.05 -22.48
N ALA A 493 -25.01 -0.43 -21.35
CA ALA A 493 -25.64 0.79 -20.89
C ALA A 493 -25.32 1.99 -21.82
N LEU A 494 -24.10 2.07 -22.37
CA LEU A 494 -23.72 3.08 -23.36
C LEU A 494 -24.47 2.89 -24.68
N ALA A 495 -24.67 1.65 -25.12
CA ALA A 495 -25.47 1.34 -26.30
C ALA A 495 -26.91 1.86 -26.17
N SER A 496 -27.51 1.79 -24.96
CA SER A 496 -28.86 2.31 -24.68
C SER A 496 -29.01 3.83 -24.86
N ILE A 497 -27.91 4.59 -24.92
CA ILE A 497 -27.90 6.04 -25.16
C ILE A 497 -27.29 6.42 -26.52
N GLY A 498 -27.16 5.43 -27.42
CA GLY A 498 -26.75 5.65 -28.80
C GLY A 498 -25.24 5.71 -29.02
N ILE A 499 -24.43 5.13 -28.14
CA ILE A 499 -22.99 4.90 -28.32
C ILE A 499 -22.80 3.46 -28.75
N ASN A 500 -22.46 3.25 -30.02
CA ASN A 500 -22.50 1.94 -30.66
C ASN A 500 -21.27 1.07 -30.35
N GLU A 501 -20.11 1.71 -30.12
CA GLU A 501 -18.82 1.06 -29.90
C GLU A 501 -18.09 1.71 -28.72
N GLY A 502 -17.10 1.06 -28.19
CA GLY A 502 -16.24 1.65 -27.16
C GLY A 502 -15.48 0.64 -26.33
N GLU A 503 -14.66 1.18 -25.44
CA GLU A 503 -13.92 0.39 -24.48
C GLU A 503 -13.88 1.10 -23.12
N VAL A 504 -13.81 0.29 -22.07
CA VAL A 504 -13.70 0.75 -20.68
C VAL A 504 -12.31 0.45 -20.18
N PHE A 505 -11.69 1.43 -19.55
CA PHE A 505 -10.32 1.37 -19.05
C PHE A 505 -10.28 1.67 -17.57
N THR A 506 -9.33 1.08 -16.85
CA THR A 506 -8.88 1.62 -15.58
C THR A 506 -7.53 2.31 -15.76
N THR A 507 -7.18 3.20 -14.84
CA THR A 507 -5.87 3.87 -14.82
C THR A 507 -4.81 3.01 -14.16
N ASP A 508 -5.20 1.87 -13.59
CA ASP A 508 -4.39 1.04 -12.70
C ASP A 508 -3.78 1.83 -11.52
N THR A 509 -4.48 2.85 -11.04
CA THR A 509 -3.96 3.64 -9.92
C THR A 509 -3.76 2.79 -8.68
N HIS A 510 -2.55 2.76 -8.15
CA HIS A 510 -2.24 2.12 -6.87
C HIS A 510 -2.51 3.03 -5.67
N SER A 511 -3.08 4.22 -5.88
CA SER A 511 -3.57 5.07 -4.78
C SER A 511 -4.64 4.38 -3.92
N VAL A 512 -5.38 3.45 -4.49
CA VAL A 512 -6.39 2.60 -3.84
C VAL A 512 -5.79 1.36 -3.18
N SER A 513 -4.50 1.04 -3.43
CA SER A 513 -3.82 -0.14 -2.91
C SER A 513 -3.33 0.09 -1.48
N ALA A 514 -3.33 -0.96 -0.66
CA ALA A 514 -2.95 -0.94 0.75
C ALA A 514 -3.82 0.01 1.63
N VAL A 515 -5.06 0.31 1.22
CA VAL A 515 -6.03 1.11 1.98
C VAL A 515 -7.09 0.25 2.69
N VAL A 516 -7.27 -0.99 2.25
CA VAL A 516 -8.26 -1.94 2.79
C VAL A 516 -7.55 -3.14 3.42
N LEU A 517 -8.10 -3.62 4.55
CA LEU A 517 -7.65 -4.85 5.19
C LEU A 517 -8.28 -6.06 4.48
N GLY A 518 -7.60 -6.62 3.50
CA GLY A 518 -8.07 -7.77 2.73
C GLY A 518 -6.93 -8.53 2.07
N LYS A 519 -7.24 -9.62 1.36
CA LYS A 519 -6.22 -10.44 0.68
C LYS A 519 -5.46 -9.67 -0.41
N ARG A 520 -6.12 -8.73 -1.10
CA ARG A 520 -5.55 -7.89 -2.17
C ARG A 520 -5.10 -6.52 -1.67
N GLY A 521 -5.58 -6.05 -0.51
CA GLY A 521 -5.29 -4.71 0.01
C GLY A 521 -6.04 -3.59 -0.71
N TYR A 522 -6.87 -3.88 -1.69
CA TYR A 522 -7.72 -2.94 -2.42
C TYR A 522 -8.99 -3.62 -2.94
N HIS A 523 -9.97 -2.81 -3.33
CA HIS A 523 -11.15 -3.25 -4.07
C HIS A 523 -11.04 -2.86 -5.54
N PRO A 524 -11.10 -3.83 -6.49
CA PRO A 524 -11.30 -3.52 -7.90
C PRO A 524 -12.57 -2.71 -8.12
N VAL A 525 -12.60 -1.90 -9.17
CA VAL A 525 -13.80 -1.14 -9.56
C VAL A 525 -15.01 -2.07 -9.68
N GLY A 526 -16.04 -1.78 -8.92
CA GLY A 526 -17.29 -2.55 -8.90
C GLY A 526 -17.35 -3.69 -7.87
N GLU A 527 -16.27 -4.02 -7.12
CA GLU A 527 -16.34 -5.09 -6.11
C GLU A 527 -17.27 -4.74 -4.95
N VAL A 528 -17.18 -3.53 -4.43
CA VAL A 528 -18.03 -3.02 -3.33
C VAL A 528 -18.90 -1.83 -3.74
N MET A 529 -18.69 -1.27 -4.93
CA MET A 529 -19.50 -0.19 -5.49
C MET A 529 -20.83 -0.73 -5.99
N ASN A 530 -21.93 0.00 -5.76
CA ASN A 530 -23.20 -0.30 -6.41
C ASN A 530 -23.09 -0.09 -7.93
N HIS A 531 -23.27 -1.16 -8.72
CA HIS A 531 -23.11 -1.13 -10.17
C HIS A 531 -24.08 -0.17 -10.86
N GLU A 532 -25.34 -0.08 -10.42
CA GLU A 532 -26.33 0.78 -11.05
C GLU A 532 -25.95 2.26 -10.89
N ARG A 533 -25.49 2.65 -9.70
CA ARG A 533 -25.02 4.02 -9.44
C ARG A 533 -23.77 4.34 -10.25
N LEU A 534 -22.79 3.42 -10.27
CA LEU A 534 -21.58 3.58 -11.06
C LEU A 534 -21.88 3.75 -12.54
N ILE A 535 -22.74 2.90 -13.10
CA ILE A 535 -23.20 2.97 -14.49
C ILE A 535 -24.00 4.27 -14.72
N GLY A 536 -24.79 4.72 -13.74
CA GLY A 536 -25.48 6.01 -13.78
C GLY A 536 -24.53 7.18 -13.97
N HIS A 537 -23.45 7.25 -13.21
CA HIS A 537 -22.42 8.28 -13.37
C HIS A 537 -21.66 8.19 -14.71
N ILE A 538 -21.41 6.97 -15.19
CA ILE A 538 -20.80 6.77 -16.51
C ILE A 538 -21.74 7.27 -17.61
N LYS A 539 -23.05 6.96 -17.53
CA LYS A 539 -24.05 7.48 -18.47
C LYS A 539 -24.17 9.01 -18.42
N GLU A 540 -24.13 9.58 -17.22
CA GLU A 540 -24.12 11.04 -17.04
C GLU A 540 -22.91 11.69 -17.76
N ALA A 541 -21.71 11.15 -17.55
CA ALA A 541 -20.51 11.61 -18.24
C ALA A 541 -20.62 11.44 -19.76
N ALA A 542 -21.10 10.29 -20.22
CA ALA A 542 -21.28 10.00 -21.64
C ALA A 542 -22.32 10.92 -22.31
N GLN A 543 -23.43 11.21 -21.65
CA GLN A 543 -24.46 12.15 -22.15
C GLN A 543 -23.90 13.57 -22.25
N LYS A 544 -23.14 14.04 -21.26
CA LYS A 544 -22.45 15.34 -21.33
C LYS A 544 -21.43 15.38 -22.48
N ALA A 545 -20.69 14.30 -22.69
CA ALA A 545 -19.77 14.20 -23.82
C ALA A 545 -20.51 14.20 -25.16
N LEU A 546 -21.63 13.50 -25.30
CA LEU A 546 -22.46 13.52 -26.51
C LEU A 546 -23.02 14.91 -26.82
N THR A 547 -23.46 15.66 -25.80
CA THR A 547 -23.99 17.04 -26.00
C THR A 547 -22.89 18.04 -26.32
N SER A 548 -21.62 17.73 -26.04
CA SER A 548 -20.47 18.58 -26.33
C SER A 548 -19.76 18.26 -27.64
N LEU A 549 -20.26 17.29 -28.43
CA LEU A 549 -19.66 16.89 -29.73
C LEU A 549 -19.46 18.10 -30.66
N LYS A 550 -18.25 18.26 -31.18
CA LYS A 550 -17.84 19.29 -32.13
C LYS A 550 -16.82 18.73 -33.10
N LEU A 551 -16.85 19.25 -34.32
CA LEU A 551 -15.83 18.98 -35.33
C LEU A 551 -14.44 19.30 -34.76
N ALA A 552 -13.54 18.31 -34.81
CA ALA A 552 -12.24 18.39 -34.17
C ALA A 552 -11.11 17.97 -35.12
N LYS A 553 -9.91 18.36 -34.75
CA LYS A 553 -8.65 17.85 -35.32
C LYS A 553 -7.91 17.04 -34.25
N ALA A 554 -7.29 15.95 -34.62
CA ALA A 554 -6.44 15.17 -33.76
C ALA A 554 -4.97 15.55 -33.93
N GLY A 555 -4.20 15.41 -32.86
CA GLY A 555 -2.75 15.54 -32.91
C GLY A 555 -2.10 14.50 -32.03
N TYR A 556 -0.94 14.06 -32.45
CA TYR A 556 -0.08 13.12 -31.72
C TYR A 556 1.31 13.72 -31.53
N GLU A 557 1.89 13.51 -30.37
CA GLU A 557 3.29 13.77 -30.04
C GLU A 557 3.79 12.68 -29.11
N SER A 558 5.05 12.29 -29.24
CA SER A 558 5.73 11.44 -28.28
C SER A 558 6.93 12.19 -27.74
N ILE A 559 7.06 12.19 -26.42
CA ILE A 559 8.18 12.81 -25.74
C ILE A 559 8.94 11.80 -24.91
N VAL A 560 10.22 12.04 -24.74
CA VAL A 560 11.07 11.29 -23.84
C VAL A 560 11.45 12.16 -22.67
N VAL A 561 11.09 11.77 -21.47
CA VAL A 561 11.52 12.40 -20.22
C VAL A 561 12.83 11.74 -19.79
N PRO A 562 13.97 12.47 -19.80
CA PRO A 562 15.27 11.87 -19.54
C PRO A 562 15.51 11.62 -18.06
N SER A 563 16.36 10.63 -17.75
CA SER A 563 16.91 10.35 -16.41
C SER A 563 15.85 10.35 -15.29
N VAL A 564 14.76 9.64 -15.52
CA VAL A 564 13.72 9.42 -14.50
C VAL A 564 14.12 8.22 -13.64
N LYS A 565 14.05 8.37 -12.33
CA LYS A 565 14.36 7.28 -11.40
C LYS A 565 13.19 6.32 -11.27
N VAL A 566 13.39 5.08 -11.70
CA VAL A 566 12.45 3.96 -11.60
C VAL A 566 12.99 2.90 -10.65
N ILE A 567 12.09 2.15 -10.01
CA ILE A 567 12.50 1.12 -9.04
C ILE A 567 13.21 -0.03 -9.77
N GLY A 568 12.71 -0.44 -10.93
CA GLY A 568 13.25 -1.55 -11.72
C GLY A 568 12.81 -2.93 -11.18
N GLU A 569 12.66 -3.90 -12.08
CA GLU A 569 12.14 -5.24 -11.77
C GLU A 569 12.95 -5.96 -10.69
N LYS A 570 14.28 -6.02 -10.83
CA LYS A 570 15.17 -6.72 -9.89
C LYS A 570 15.13 -6.15 -8.48
N ARG A 571 15.02 -4.82 -8.36
CA ARG A 571 14.97 -4.14 -7.05
C ARG A 571 13.61 -4.33 -6.40
N LEU A 572 12.54 -4.27 -7.18
CA LEU A 572 11.20 -4.53 -6.69
C LEU A 572 11.05 -5.99 -6.19
N GLU A 573 11.57 -6.95 -6.93
CA GLU A 573 11.65 -8.35 -6.50
C GLU A 573 12.46 -8.50 -5.21
N SER A 574 13.62 -7.87 -5.12
CA SER A 574 14.47 -7.89 -3.93
C SER A 574 13.76 -7.28 -2.71
N LEU A 575 13.04 -6.17 -2.87
CA LEU A 575 12.24 -5.53 -1.82
C LEU A 575 11.15 -6.45 -1.30
N SER A 576 10.44 -7.12 -2.19
CA SER A 576 9.37 -8.03 -1.84
C SER A 576 9.87 -9.27 -1.09
N LEU A 577 10.98 -9.85 -1.56
CA LEU A 577 11.61 -11.01 -0.92
C LEU A 577 12.29 -10.66 0.41
N LEU A 578 12.70 -9.40 0.62
CA LEU A 578 13.35 -8.96 1.85
C LEU A 578 12.46 -9.20 3.06
N THR A 579 11.17 -8.88 2.97
CA THR A 579 10.23 -9.06 4.08
C THR A 579 10.16 -10.52 4.53
N ASP A 580 10.05 -11.46 3.59
CA ASP A 580 10.03 -12.90 3.89
C ASP A 580 11.35 -13.36 4.52
N ARG A 581 12.48 -12.89 4.01
CA ARG A 581 13.82 -13.23 4.54
C ARG A 581 14.04 -12.69 5.96
N VAL A 582 13.63 -11.45 6.21
CA VAL A 582 13.72 -10.83 7.54
C VAL A 582 12.83 -11.59 8.53
N LEU A 583 11.62 -11.96 8.14
CA LEU A 583 10.70 -12.73 8.97
C LEU A 583 11.25 -14.14 9.27
N GLN A 584 11.78 -14.84 8.26
CA GLN A 584 12.43 -16.13 8.45
C GLN A 584 13.66 -16.02 9.36
N ARG A 585 14.46 -14.98 9.19
CA ARG A 585 15.61 -14.73 10.07
C ARG A 585 15.16 -14.47 11.50
N ALA A 586 14.14 -13.61 11.69
CA ALA A 586 13.57 -13.33 13.00
C ALA A 586 13.11 -14.61 13.71
N LYS A 587 12.32 -15.46 13.03
CA LYS A 587 11.86 -16.75 13.58
C LYS A 587 13.02 -17.67 14.01
N LYS A 588 14.14 -17.67 13.28
CA LYS A 588 15.32 -18.50 13.60
C LYS A 588 16.10 -17.99 14.80
N ILE A 589 16.16 -16.67 15.04
CA ILE A 589 17.04 -16.09 16.05
C ILE A 589 16.30 -15.60 17.31
N VAL A 590 14.98 -15.41 17.26
CA VAL A 590 14.20 -14.90 18.40
C VAL A 590 14.31 -15.84 19.61
N VAL A 591 14.08 -17.12 19.42
CA VAL A 591 14.13 -18.11 20.51
C VAL A 591 15.56 -18.24 21.07
N PRO A 592 16.62 -18.50 20.28
CA PRO A 592 17.98 -18.60 20.83
C PRO A 592 18.40 -17.36 21.64
N ILE A 593 18.18 -16.16 21.13
CA ILE A 593 18.63 -14.93 21.80
C ILE A 593 17.84 -14.69 23.10
N PHE A 594 16.51 -14.69 23.03
CA PHE A 594 15.70 -14.32 24.19
C PHE A 594 15.53 -15.46 25.20
N ALA A 595 15.60 -16.73 24.77
CA ALA A 595 15.67 -17.85 25.72
C ALA A 595 16.99 -17.87 26.50
N THR A 596 18.12 -17.59 25.83
CA THR A 596 19.43 -17.49 26.54
C THR A 596 19.41 -16.33 27.51
N SER A 597 18.88 -15.16 27.11
CA SER A 597 18.74 -13.99 28.00
C SER A 597 17.80 -14.28 29.18
N GLY A 598 16.68 -14.95 28.92
CA GLY A 598 15.73 -15.38 29.95
C GLY A 598 16.33 -16.38 30.92
N LEU A 599 17.08 -17.38 30.40
CA LEU A 599 17.78 -18.34 31.27
C LEU A 599 18.81 -17.64 32.15
N PHE A 600 19.61 -16.72 31.58
CA PHE A 600 20.57 -15.93 32.36
C PHE A 600 19.87 -15.16 33.50
N LEU A 601 18.79 -14.45 33.21
CA LEU A 601 18.01 -13.69 34.18
C LEU A 601 17.36 -14.59 35.23
N MET A 602 16.86 -15.78 34.83
CA MET A 602 16.26 -16.73 35.74
C MET A 602 17.32 -17.33 36.71
N LEU A 603 18.50 -17.71 36.21
CA LEU A 603 19.59 -18.20 37.06
C LEU A 603 20.02 -17.11 38.06
N PHE A 604 20.08 -15.86 37.63
CA PHE A 604 20.38 -14.76 38.55
C PHE A 604 19.31 -14.61 39.65
N LEU A 605 18.02 -14.76 39.30
CA LEU A 605 16.90 -14.71 40.26
C LEU A 605 16.89 -15.89 41.24
N LEU A 606 17.48 -17.04 40.91
CA LEU A 606 17.59 -18.15 41.85
C LEU A 606 18.53 -17.83 43.03
N ILE A 607 19.43 -16.86 42.84
CA ILE A 607 20.35 -16.37 43.87
C ILE A 607 19.70 -15.23 44.70
N VAL A 608 18.69 -14.56 44.14
CA VAL A 608 17.85 -13.55 44.83
C VAL A 608 16.89 -14.24 45.80
#